data_f3c71606c754df9b58805569df6bbbbe
#
_entry.id   f3c71606c754df9b58805569df6bbbbe
#
_cell.length_a   1.000
_cell.length_b   1.000
_cell.length_c   1.000
_cell.angle_alpha   90.00
_cell.angle_beta   90.00
_cell.angle_gamma   90.00
#
_symmetry.space_group_name_H-M   'P 1'
#
loop_
_entity.id
_entity.type
_entity.pdbx_description
1 polymer ?
#
loop_
_entity_poly.entity_id
_entity_poly.type
_entity_poly.pdbx_seq_one_letter_code
_entity_poly.pdbx_strand_id
1 'polypeptide(L)'
;MEVTRYLGEKFDNGRFHVWIRATGKLPDDPAIHQCVLAYASDMTLLDTTLVPHGRTLFEPDFMGASLDHALWFHRPFRADEWLLYAQDSPNLSGSCGFARGLIFARDGTLVASVAQEGLVRLRNSAAGPSEA
;
A
#
# COMPACT_ATOMS: atom_id res chain seq x y z
N MET A 1 -7.31 -3.22 -12.61
CA MET A 1 -6.11 -3.41 -11.77
C MET A 1 -6.19 -4.76 -11.08
N GLU A 2 -5.18 -5.57 -11.24
CA GLU A 2 -5.09 -6.87 -10.56
C GLU A 2 -4.22 -6.73 -9.32
N VAL A 3 -4.74 -7.17 -8.17
CA VAL A 3 -4.07 -7.14 -6.88
C VAL A 3 -4.33 -8.47 -6.17
N THR A 4 -3.27 -9.10 -5.68
CA THR A 4 -3.38 -10.34 -4.90
C THR A 4 -2.86 -10.08 -3.49
N ARG A 5 -3.70 -10.40 -2.49
CA ARG A 5 -3.36 -10.25 -1.08
C ARG A 5 -4.15 -11.22 -0.20
N TYR A 6 -3.64 -11.49 0.96
CA TYR A 6 -4.33 -12.23 2.00
C TYR A 6 -4.89 -11.25 3.03
N LEU A 7 -6.21 -11.27 3.22
CA LEU A 7 -6.90 -10.34 4.11
C LEU A 7 -6.90 -10.86 5.55
N GLY A 8 -6.55 -9.97 6.49
CA GLY A 8 -6.63 -10.26 7.91
C GLY A 8 -5.58 -11.24 8.44
N GLU A 9 -4.58 -11.59 7.65
CA GLU A 9 -3.48 -12.43 8.11
C GLU A 9 -2.38 -11.62 8.76
N LYS A 10 -1.84 -12.12 9.86
CA LYS A 10 -0.69 -11.53 10.53
C LYS A 10 0.59 -12.19 10.03
N PHE A 11 1.52 -11.38 9.54
CA PHE A 11 2.83 -11.84 9.10
C PHE A 11 3.88 -11.49 10.16
N ASP A 12 4.73 -12.46 10.50
CA ASP A 12 5.69 -12.34 11.60
C ASP A 12 6.67 -11.17 11.44
N ASN A 13 7.01 -10.81 10.20
CA ASN A 13 7.96 -9.74 9.90
C ASN A 13 7.28 -8.40 9.57
N GLY A 14 5.95 -8.31 9.65
CA GLY A 14 5.19 -7.10 9.32
C GLY A 14 5.28 -6.69 7.85
N ARG A 15 5.77 -7.55 6.99
CA ARG A 15 5.89 -7.29 5.55
C ARG A 15 4.65 -7.75 4.81
N PHE A 16 4.30 -7.02 3.76
CA PHE A 16 3.16 -7.32 2.92
C PHE A 16 3.54 -7.11 1.46
N HIS A 17 3.59 -8.19 0.70
CA HIS A 17 4.00 -8.15 -0.70
C HIS A 17 2.80 -8.36 -1.61
N VAL A 18 2.66 -7.53 -2.62
CA VAL A 18 1.55 -7.56 -3.58
C VAL A 18 2.10 -7.50 -4.99
N TRP A 19 1.63 -8.41 -5.83
CA TRP A 19 1.85 -8.31 -7.27
C TRP A 19 0.73 -7.46 -7.87
N ILE A 20 1.10 -6.46 -8.65
CA ILE A 20 0.15 -5.53 -9.29
C ILE A 20 0.46 -5.36 -10.78
N ARG A 21 -0.59 -5.18 -11.56
CA ARG A 21 -0.49 -4.72 -12.96
C ARG A 21 -1.82 -4.16 -13.43
N ALA A 22 -1.80 -3.32 -14.44
CA ALA A 22 -2.99 -2.96 -15.20
C ALA A 22 -3.47 -4.19 -16.00
N THR A 23 -4.79 -4.37 -16.10
CA THR A 23 -5.39 -5.54 -16.74
C THR A 23 -5.34 -5.51 -18.27
N GLY A 24 -5.09 -4.37 -18.87
CA GLY A 24 -4.99 -4.21 -20.32
C GLY A 24 -3.65 -3.61 -20.73
N LYS A 25 -3.33 -3.72 -22.01
CA LYS A 25 -2.13 -3.08 -22.56
C LYS A 25 -2.29 -1.56 -22.54
N LEU A 26 -1.30 -0.87 -21.99
CA LEU A 26 -1.24 0.58 -21.94
C LEU A 26 -0.44 1.12 -23.15
N PRO A 27 -0.69 2.39 -23.57
CA PRO A 27 0.17 3.05 -24.54
C PRO A 27 1.63 3.12 -24.09
N ASP A 28 2.54 3.33 -25.00
CA ASP A 28 3.99 3.38 -24.70
C ASP A 28 4.44 4.73 -24.12
N ASP A 29 3.53 5.56 -23.66
CA ASP A 29 3.82 6.85 -23.04
C ASP A 29 4.24 6.64 -21.56
N PRO A 30 5.49 6.97 -21.17
CA PRO A 30 5.95 6.81 -19.80
C PRO A 30 5.07 7.53 -18.75
N ALA A 31 4.50 8.68 -19.10
CA ALA A 31 3.65 9.44 -18.19
C ALA A 31 2.38 8.66 -17.80
N ILE A 32 1.81 7.90 -18.75
CA ILE A 32 0.64 7.07 -18.47
C ILE A 32 1.01 5.96 -17.48
N HIS A 33 2.15 5.30 -17.64
CA HIS A 33 2.61 4.26 -16.73
C HIS A 33 2.86 4.83 -15.33
N GLN A 34 3.43 6.01 -15.24
CA GLN A 34 3.63 6.69 -13.95
C GLN A 34 2.31 7.04 -13.26
N CYS A 35 1.33 7.55 -14.01
CA CYS A 35 0.00 7.86 -13.46
C CYS A 35 -0.71 6.60 -12.96
N VAL A 36 -0.65 5.52 -13.71
CA VAL A 36 -1.25 4.24 -13.31
C VAL A 36 -0.59 3.70 -12.05
N LEU A 37 0.74 3.76 -11.97
CA LEU A 37 1.44 3.31 -10.78
C LEU A 37 1.14 4.18 -9.56
N ALA A 38 1.04 5.50 -9.73
CA ALA A 38 0.67 6.40 -8.65
C ALA A 38 -0.70 6.03 -8.05
N TYR A 39 -1.67 5.74 -8.90
CA TYR A 39 -2.98 5.26 -8.47
C TYR A 39 -2.89 3.91 -7.74
N ALA A 40 -2.18 2.95 -8.32
CA ALA A 40 -2.06 1.61 -7.76
C ALA A 40 -1.29 1.60 -6.44
N SER A 41 -0.31 2.48 -6.27
CA SER A 41 0.54 2.52 -5.08
C SER A 41 -0.21 2.85 -3.80
N ASP A 42 -1.37 3.52 -3.90
CA ASP A 42 -2.21 3.88 -2.75
C ASP A 42 -3.23 2.80 -2.36
N MET A 43 -3.48 1.83 -3.22
CA MET A 43 -4.60 0.89 -3.03
C MET A 43 -4.47 -0.01 -1.80
N THR A 44 -3.25 -0.39 -1.41
CA THR A 44 -3.03 -1.32 -0.30
C THR A 44 -2.10 -0.78 0.78
N LEU A 45 -1.45 0.36 0.55
CA LEU A 45 -0.34 0.78 1.39
C LEU A 45 -0.80 1.08 2.83
N LEU A 46 -1.89 1.79 3.01
CA LEU A 46 -2.40 2.10 4.35
C LEU A 46 -2.84 0.85 5.11
N ASP A 47 -3.41 -0.12 4.40
CA ASP A 47 -3.82 -1.39 5.00
C ASP A 47 -2.63 -2.19 5.55
N THR A 48 -1.44 -1.96 5.03
CA THR A 48 -0.21 -2.58 5.50
C THR A 48 0.07 -2.24 6.96
N THR A 49 -0.40 -1.10 7.45
CA THR A 49 -0.26 -0.71 8.86
C THR A 49 -0.96 -1.67 9.82
N LEU A 50 -1.98 -2.39 9.34
CA LEU A 50 -2.76 -3.34 10.13
C LEU A 50 -2.26 -4.78 10.01
N VAL A 51 -1.40 -5.07 9.03
CA VAL A 51 -0.88 -6.43 8.80
C VAL A 51 -0.19 -7.01 10.04
N PRO A 52 0.69 -6.27 10.77
CA PRO A 52 1.31 -6.80 11.98
C PRO A 52 0.30 -7.14 13.08
N HIS A 53 -0.91 -6.59 13.01
CA HIS A 53 -1.98 -6.80 13.99
C HIS A 53 -3.01 -7.84 13.56
N GLY A 54 -2.84 -8.43 12.35
CA GLY A 54 -3.78 -9.39 11.81
C GLY A 54 -5.13 -8.79 11.43
N ARG A 55 -5.18 -7.49 11.13
CA ARG A 55 -6.40 -6.73 10.83
C ARG A 55 -6.32 -6.10 9.43
N THR A 56 -7.43 -5.62 8.94
CA THR A 56 -7.54 -4.94 7.64
C THR A 56 -8.53 -3.78 7.70
N LEU A 57 -8.30 -2.75 6.87
CA LEU A 57 -9.21 -1.61 6.73
C LEU A 57 -10.56 -1.98 6.12
N PHE A 58 -10.70 -3.17 5.56
CA PHE A 58 -12.00 -3.67 5.07
C PHE A 58 -12.92 -4.11 6.20
N GLU A 59 -12.42 -4.25 7.42
CA GLU A 59 -13.27 -4.53 8.58
C GLU A 59 -14.16 -3.30 8.89
N PRO A 60 -15.47 -3.51 9.19
CA PRO A 60 -16.41 -2.39 9.28
C PRO A 60 -16.17 -1.46 10.46
N ASP A 61 -15.45 -1.90 11.50
CA ASP A 61 -15.14 -1.10 12.68
C ASP A 61 -13.88 -0.22 12.51
N PHE A 62 -13.15 -0.36 11.39
CA PHE A 62 -12.04 0.52 11.06
C PHE A 62 -12.44 1.65 10.15
N MET A 63 -11.85 2.82 10.41
CA MET A 63 -11.91 3.97 9.53
C MET A 63 -10.47 4.37 9.19
N GLY A 64 -10.20 4.49 7.89
CA GLY A 64 -8.89 4.88 7.39
C GLY A 64 -8.99 6.03 6.41
N ALA A 65 -8.00 6.91 6.44
CA ALA A 65 -7.86 7.99 5.48
C ALA A 65 -6.40 8.33 5.28
N SER A 66 -5.97 8.48 4.04
CA SER A 66 -4.62 8.93 3.72
C SER A 66 -4.46 10.39 4.08
N LEU A 67 -3.36 10.75 4.75
CA LEU A 67 -3.01 12.12 5.10
C LEU A 67 -2.01 12.70 4.10
N ASP A 68 -1.10 11.87 3.60
CA ASP A 68 -0.13 12.21 2.58
C ASP A 68 0.18 10.99 1.73
N HIS A 69 0.91 11.17 0.66
CA HIS A 69 1.40 10.08 -0.18
C HIS A 69 2.55 10.60 -1.02
N ALA A 70 3.72 10.00 -0.88
CA ALA A 70 4.91 10.38 -1.62
C ALA A 70 5.40 9.21 -2.46
N LEU A 71 5.77 9.51 -3.69
CA LEU A 71 6.19 8.52 -4.67
C LEU A 71 7.41 9.04 -5.43
N TRP A 72 8.47 8.25 -5.47
CA TRP A 72 9.70 8.54 -6.21
C TRP A 72 9.85 7.54 -7.34
N PHE A 73 9.90 8.02 -8.57
CA PHE A 73 10.18 7.20 -9.75
C PHE A 73 11.68 7.18 -10.00
N HIS A 74 12.28 6.00 -9.99
CA HIS A 74 13.72 5.84 -10.13
C HIS A 74 14.16 5.43 -11.53
N ARG A 75 13.38 4.59 -12.19
CA ARG A 75 13.71 4.00 -13.49
C ARG A 75 12.46 3.77 -14.33
N PRO A 76 12.61 3.69 -15.67
CA PRO A 76 11.49 3.36 -16.53
C PRO A 76 10.89 1.99 -16.22
N PHE A 77 9.59 1.86 -16.40
CA PHE A 77 8.84 0.62 -16.19
C PHE A 77 7.55 0.63 -16.99
N ARG A 78 6.89 -0.54 -17.05
CA ARG A 78 5.55 -0.66 -17.60
C ARG A 78 4.58 -1.09 -16.50
N ALA A 79 3.49 -0.33 -16.35
CA ALA A 79 2.47 -0.64 -15.34
C ALA A 79 1.50 -1.74 -15.80
N ASP A 80 1.55 -2.16 -17.06
CA ASP A 80 0.80 -3.29 -17.61
C ASP A 80 1.58 -4.62 -17.56
N GLU A 81 2.77 -4.60 -17.01
CA GLU A 81 3.53 -5.79 -16.65
C GLU A 81 3.51 -5.99 -15.14
N TRP A 82 3.72 -7.23 -14.69
CA TRP A 82 3.73 -7.50 -13.25
C TRP A 82 4.84 -6.73 -12.54
N LEU A 83 4.44 -6.00 -11.49
CA LEU A 83 5.32 -5.29 -10.58
C LEU A 83 5.12 -5.85 -9.17
N LEU A 84 6.21 -6.08 -8.46
CA LEU A 84 6.16 -6.48 -7.05
C LEU A 84 6.20 -5.25 -6.16
N TYR A 85 5.16 -5.08 -5.37
CA TYR A 85 5.06 -4.02 -4.39
C TYR A 85 5.34 -4.60 -3.00
N ALA A 86 6.57 -4.38 -2.52
CA ALA A 86 7.02 -4.86 -1.23
C ALA A 86 6.78 -3.76 -0.19
N GLN A 87 5.90 -4.02 0.76
CA GLN A 87 5.40 -3.04 1.72
C GLN A 87 5.73 -3.46 3.15
N ASP A 88 6.01 -2.48 3.99
CA ASP A 88 6.07 -2.65 5.45
C ASP A 88 5.50 -1.43 6.15
N SER A 89 5.22 -1.58 7.45
CA SER A 89 4.76 -0.48 8.28
C SER A 89 5.57 -0.44 9.56
N PRO A 90 6.54 0.47 9.67
CA PRO A 90 7.37 0.57 10.85
C PRO A 90 6.69 1.21 12.04
N ASN A 91 5.53 1.87 11.88
CA ASN A 91 4.87 2.58 12.96
C ASN A 91 3.36 2.63 12.82
N LEU A 92 2.68 2.40 13.94
CA LEU A 92 1.25 2.65 14.12
C LEU A 92 1.07 3.20 15.52
N SER A 93 0.82 4.50 15.65
CA SER A 93 0.68 5.19 16.92
C SER A 93 -0.11 6.48 16.78
N GLY A 94 -0.83 6.89 17.84
CA GLY A 94 -1.58 8.15 17.83
C GLY A 94 -2.64 8.20 16.75
N SER A 95 -3.28 7.08 16.45
CA SER A 95 -4.22 6.91 15.33
C SER A 95 -3.62 7.17 13.95
N CYS A 96 -2.29 7.21 13.83
CA CYS A 96 -1.59 7.37 12.56
C CYS A 96 -0.75 6.14 12.27
N GLY A 97 -0.89 5.61 11.07
CA GLY A 97 -0.07 4.54 10.55
C GLY A 97 0.91 5.07 9.50
N PHE A 98 2.17 4.69 9.63
CA PHE A 98 3.18 4.97 8.62
C PHE A 98 3.49 3.71 7.85
N ALA A 99 3.39 3.78 6.54
CA ALA A 99 3.69 2.67 5.65
C ALA A 99 4.63 3.13 4.53
N ARG A 100 5.44 2.21 4.06
CA ARG A 100 6.35 2.46 2.95
C ARG A 100 6.44 1.24 2.06
N GLY A 101 6.91 1.43 0.85
CA GLY A 101 7.04 0.35 -0.09
C GLY A 101 8.12 0.58 -1.12
N LEU A 102 8.61 -0.51 -1.67
CA LEU A 102 9.51 -0.55 -2.80
C LEU A 102 8.81 -1.30 -3.93
N ILE A 103 8.88 -0.77 -5.14
CA ILE A 103 8.24 -1.37 -6.30
C ILE A 103 9.32 -1.84 -7.25
N PHE A 104 9.29 -3.14 -7.56
CA PHE A 104 10.27 -3.81 -8.40
C PHE A 104 9.62 -4.29 -9.70
N ALA A 105 10.33 -4.14 -10.79
CA ALA A 105 10.01 -4.86 -12.02
C ALA A 105 10.30 -6.36 -11.83
N ARG A 106 9.80 -7.17 -12.73
CA ARG A 106 9.89 -8.64 -12.64
C ARG A 106 11.34 -9.15 -12.67
N ASP A 107 12.25 -8.41 -13.30
CA ASP A 107 13.68 -8.72 -13.32
C ASP A 107 14.43 -8.31 -12.03
N GLY A 108 13.75 -7.74 -11.06
CA GLY A 108 14.33 -7.26 -9.81
C GLY A 108 14.78 -5.80 -9.81
N THR A 109 14.60 -5.08 -10.90
CA THR A 109 14.94 -3.65 -10.96
C THR A 109 14.02 -2.85 -10.05
N LEU A 110 14.60 -2.04 -9.15
CA LEU A 110 13.84 -1.09 -8.34
C LEU A 110 13.39 0.08 -9.21
N VAL A 111 12.09 0.23 -9.39
CA VAL A 111 11.51 1.26 -10.27
C VAL A 111 10.93 2.43 -9.51
N ALA A 112 10.41 2.22 -8.30
CA ALA A 112 9.82 3.28 -7.50
C ALA A 112 9.91 3.00 -6.00
N SER A 113 9.85 4.07 -5.21
CA SER A 113 9.72 4.02 -3.74
C SER A 113 8.51 4.83 -3.31
N VAL A 114 7.84 4.38 -2.26
CA VAL A 114 6.59 4.97 -1.77
C VAL A 114 6.65 5.13 -0.26
N ALA A 115 6.08 6.22 0.25
CA ALA A 115 5.89 6.43 1.68
C ALA A 115 4.57 7.16 1.92
N GLN A 116 3.87 6.79 3.00
CA GLN A 116 2.56 7.34 3.32
C GLN A 116 2.31 7.31 4.81
N GLU A 117 1.71 8.38 5.33
CA GLU A 117 1.06 8.38 6.63
C GLU A 117 -0.45 8.48 6.43
N GLY A 118 -1.20 7.74 7.24
CA GLY A 118 -2.64 7.75 7.19
C GLY A 118 -3.27 7.67 8.56
N LEU A 119 -4.52 8.10 8.63
CA LEU A 119 -5.36 7.94 9.80
C LEU A 119 -5.89 6.51 9.85
N VAL A 120 -5.75 5.84 10.99
CA VAL A 120 -6.28 4.50 11.22
C VAL A 120 -6.98 4.50 12.57
N ARG A 121 -8.31 4.42 12.58
CA ARG A 121 -9.14 4.47 13.79
C ARG A 121 -10.14 3.35 13.85
N LEU A 122 -10.48 2.94 15.08
CA LEU A 122 -11.67 2.16 15.34
C LEU A 122 -12.89 3.10 15.38
N ARG A 123 -13.91 2.81 14.58
CA ARG A 123 -15.13 3.63 14.52
C ARG A 123 -15.95 3.56 15.80
N ASN A 124 -15.89 2.43 16.48
CA ASN A 124 -16.71 2.12 17.65
C ASN A 124 -15.93 2.40 18.91
N SER A 125 -15.63 3.66 19.16
CA SER A 125 -14.97 4.08 20.39
C SER A 125 -15.97 4.49 21.48
N ALA A 126 -17.16 3.91 21.50
CA ALA A 126 -18.17 4.20 22.54
C ALA A 126 -17.67 3.93 23.95
N ALA A 127 -16.55 3.26 24.10
CA ALA A 127 -15.95 2.89 25.40
C ALA A 127 -14.72 3.72 25.78
N GLY A 128 -14.43 4.81 25.09
CA GLY A 128 -13.31 5.67 25.42
C GLY A 128 -12.42 6.05 24.23
N PRO A 129 -11.32 6.75 24.47
CA PRO A 129 -10.42 7.17 23.40
C PRO A 129 -9.88 5.95 22.67
N SER A 130 -10.02 5.95 21.38
CA SER A 130 -9.41 4.91 20.56
C SER A 130 -7.91 5.17 20.51
N GLU A 131 -7.15 4.18 20.90
CA GLU A 131 -5.72 4.14 20.68
C GLU A 131 -5.47 3.23 19.48
N ALA A 132 -4.87 3.77 18.49
CA ALA A 132 -4.44 3.00 17.33
C ALA A 132 -2.96 3.19 17.12
#